data_c00d0e99e594d24dcb685afe357950b7
#
_entry.id   c00d0e99e594d24dcb685afe357950b7
#
_cell.length_a   1.000
_cell.length_b   1.000
_cell.length_c   1.000
_cell.angle_alpha   90.00
_cell.angle_beta   90.00
_cell.angle_gamma   90.00
#
_symmetry.space_group_name_H-M   'P 1'
#
loop_
_entity.id
_entity.type
_entity.pdbx_description
1 polymer ?
#
loop_
_entity_poly.entity_id
_entity_poly.type
_entity_poly.pdbx_seq_one_letter_code
_entity_poly.pdbx_strand_id
1 'polypeptide(L)'
;VLAGDFSEAVIKEVNPKIAALVDTFQCKDYNASEYGGARWEIVRRNEHYNFVRSRFKGVACVRLYRQYFETFVMTNRQKFNFIYLDACNDYLSVRNYLEKSEEIIEDGGIIGINDYSIYENNTEATTKERTEVVMAVNEFIRNTDWRVHAFALNDSLTSDIYIKK
;
A
#
# COMPACT_ATOMS: atom_id res chain seq x y z
N VAL A 1 2.67 4.09 -3.65
CA VAL A 1 1.89 5.15 -4.38
C VAL A 1 1.97 4.96 -5.89
N LEU A 2 3.05 4.38 -6.39
CA LEU A 2 3.30 4.21 -7.82
C LEU A 2 2.93 5.49 -8.62
N ALA A 3 2.21 5.37 -9.75
CA ALA A 3 1.77 6.53 -10.54
C ALA A 3 0.59 7.32 -9.94
N GLY A 4 0.02 6.87 -8.83
CA GLY A 4 -1.07 7.52 -8.12
C GLY A 4 -2.47 7.19 -8.63
N ASP A 5 -2.62 6.23 -9.55
CA ASP A 5 -3.94 5.88 -10.13
C ASP A 5 -4.90 5.35 -9.08
N PHE A 6 -4.46 4.40 -8.26
CA PHE A 6 -5.25 3.86 -7.16
C PHE A 6 -5.58 4.96 -6.14
N SER A 7 -4.58 5.76 -5.76
CA SER A 7 -4.80 6.87 -4.82
C SER A 7 -5.81 7.89 -5.35
N GLU A 8 -5.77 8.21 -6.64
CA GLU A 8 -6.74 9.12 -7.27
C GLU A 8 -8.15 8.54 -7.25
N ALA A 9 -8.29 7.26 -7.59
CA ALA A 9 -9.58 6.57 -7.55
C ALA A 9 -10.17 6.58 -6.13
N VAL A 10 -9.39 6.20 -5.12
CA VAL A 10 -9.83 6.23 -3.72
C VAL A 10 -10.21 7.63 -3.28
N ILE A 11 -9.40 8.65 -3.57
CA ILE A 11 -9.70 10.04 -3.21
C ILE A 11 -11.02 10.51 -3.84
N LYS A 12 -11.24 10.17 -5.10
CA LYS A 12 -12.45 10.54 -5.83
C LYS A 12 -13.71 9.89 -5.23
N GLU A 13 -13.64 8.60 -4.91
CA GLU A 13 -14.80 7.84 -4.41
C GLU A 13 -15.09 8.14 -2.93
N VAL A 14 -14.05 8.29 -2.10
CA VAL A 14 -14.17 8.45 -0.65
C VAL A 14 -14.30 9.93 -0.25
N ASN A 15 -13.80 10.85 -1.08
CA ASN A 15 -13.75 12.29 -0.79
C ASN A 15 -13.20 12.58 0.64
N PRO A 16 -11.99 12.15 0.98
CA PRO A 16 -11.46 12.23 2.34
C PRO A 16 -11.12 13.68 2.71
N LYS A 17 -11.18 13.99 4.00
CA LYS A 17 -10.69 15.27 4.54
C LYS A 17 -9.18 15.41 4.36
N ILE A 18 -8.45 14.32 4.54
CA ILE A 18 -6.99 14.23 4.40
C ILE A 18 -6.64 12.89 3.76
N ALA A 19 -5.78 12.92 2.76
CA ALA A 19 -5.15 11.79 2.12
C ALA A 19 -3.62 11.93 2.22
N ALA A 20 -2.99 11.15 3.09
CA ALA A 20 -1.55 11.07 3.21
C ALA A 20 -1.00 10.02 2.24
N LEU A 21 -0.25 10.44 1.24
CA LEU A 21 0.42 9.56 0.28
C LEU A 21 1.89 9.44 0.67
N VAL A 22 2.24 8.30 1.24
CA VAL A 22 3.58 8.01 1.77
C VAL A 22 4.30 7.05 0.86
N ASP A 23 5.48 7.43 0.39
CA ASP A 23 6.32 6.60 -0.49
C ASP A 23 7.76 7.16 -0.45
N THR A 24 8.76 6.31 -0.57
CA THR A 24 10.14 6.75 -0.73
C THR A 24 10.38 7.38 -2.10
N PHE A 25 9.56 7.03 -3.08
CA PHE A 25 9.71 7.37 -4.50
C PHE A 25 11.09 6.95 -5.05
N GLN A 26 11.63 5.86 -4.50
CA GLN A 26 12.90 5.26 -4.91
C GLN A 26 12.60 3.85 -5.43
N CYS A 27 12.42 3.73 -6.71
CA CYS A 27 12.27 2.43 -7.35
C CYS A 27 13.63 1.99 -7.89
N LYS A 28 14.38 1.20 -7.12
CA LYS A 28 15.75 0.81 -7.48
C LYS A 28 15.83 -0.46 -8.33
N ASP A 29 14.85 -1.35 -8.24
CA ASP A 29 15.01 -2.75 -8.68
C ASP A 29 13.90 -3.28 -9.59
N TYR A 30 13.15 -2.40 -10.25
CA TYR A 30 12.16 -2.87 -11.21
C TYR A 30 12.81 -3.28 -12.53
N ASN A 31 12.79 -4.58 -12.79
CA ASN A 31 13.15 -5.15 -14.07
C ASN A 31 12.11 -4.73 -15.11
N ALA A 32 12.44 -3.70 -15.85
CA ALA A 32 11.54 -3.03 -16.78
C ALA A 32 10.99 -3.90 -17.92
N SER A 33 11.47 -5.14 -18.05
CA SER A 33 10.99 -6.10 -19.04
C SER A 33 9.67 -6.77 -18.66
N GLU A 34 9.32 -6.79 -17.38
CA GLU A 34 8.13 -7.49 -16.88
C GLU A 34 6.88 -6.59 -16.85
N TYR A 35 7.07 -5.28 -16.74
CA TYR A 35 5.98 -4.32 -16.62
C TYR A 35 6.06 -3.27 -17.73
N GLY A 36 5.61 -3.60 -18.93
CA GLY A 36 5.63 -2.68 -20.07
C GLY A 36 4.60 -1.55 -19.94
N GLY A 37 4.99 -0.31 -20.28
CA GLY A 37 4.10 0.82 -20.42
C GLY A 37 4.69 2.16 -19.99
N ALA A 38 4.11 3.26 -20.48
CA ALA A 38 4.57 4.63 -20.24
C ALA A 38 4.69 5.02 -18.75
N ARG A 39 3.88 4.39 -17.88
CA ARG A 39 3.91 4.62 -16.42
C ARG A 39 5.20 4.15 -15.78
N TRP A 40 5.72 3.01 -16.22
CA TRP A 40 6.97 2.44 -15.73
C TRP A 40 8.19 3.20 -16.22
N GLU A 41 8.10 3.86 -17.38
CA GLU A 41 9.15 4.75 -17.84
C GLU A 41 9.34 5.96 -16.93
N ILE A 42 8.26 6.50 -16.37
CA ILE A 42 8.32 7.62 -15.42
C ILE A 42 9.04 7.21 -14.13
N VAL A 43 8.75 6.01 -13.63
CA VAL A 43 9.41 5.45 -12.46
C VAL A 43 10.91 5.24 -12.74
N ARG A 44 11.26 4.68 -13.91
CA ARG A 44 12.64 4.45 -14.35
C ARG A 44 13.50 5.73 -14.46
N ARG A 45 12.90 6.84 -14.88
CA ARG A 45 13.60 8.11 -15.06
C ARG A 45 13.87 8.88 -13.77
N ASN A 46 13.56 8.31 -12.63
CA ASN A 46 13.62 9.00 -11.33
C ASN A 46 12.74 10.27 -11.25
N GLU A 47 11.73 10.33 -12.12
CA GLU A 47 10.75 11.42 -12.20
C GLU A 47 9.49 11.15 -11.39
N HIS A 48 9.41 9.97 -10.79
CA HIS A 48 8.25 9.43 -10.10
C HIS A 48 7.65 10.43 -9.09
N TYR A 49 8.45 10.97 -8.19
CA TYR A 49 7.97 11.96 -7.23
C TYR A 49 7.37 13.19 -7.88
N ASN A 50 8.05 13.74 -8.88
CA ASN A 50 7.58 14.96 -9.57
C ASN A 50 6.31 14.69 -10.37
N PHE A 51 6.19 13.52 -10.96
CA PHE A 51 4.98 13.10 -11.67
C PHE A 51 3.79 13.03 -10.71
N VAL A 52 3.90 12.31 -9.60
CA VAL A 52 2.82 12.19 -8.61
C VAL A 52 2.49 13.55 -7.99
N ARG A 53 3.51 14.36 -7.69
CA ARG A 53 3.31 15.73 -7.20
C ARG A 53 2.52 16.60 -8.19
N SER A 54 2.82 16.49 -9.48
CA SER A 54 2.09 17.23 -10.52
C SER A 54 0.65 16.74 -10.65
N ARG A 55 0.43 15.45 -10.59
CA ARG A 55 -0.90 14.81 -10.66
C ARG A 55 -1.83 15.32 -9.57
N PHE A 56 -1.35 15.42 -8.35
CA PHE A 56 -2.14 15.89 -7.21
C PHE A 56 -2.02 17.39 -6.91
N LYS A 57 -1.44 18.15 -7.84
CA LYS A 57 -1.34 19.61 -7.69
C LYS A 57 -2.72 20.24 -7.61
N GLY A 58 -3.00 20.96 -6.54
CA GLY A 58 -4.29 21.63 -6.31
C GLY A 58 -5.36 20.74 -5.67
N VAL A 59 -5.10 19.46 -5.41
CA VAL A 59 -6.01 18.60 -4.65
C VAL A 59 -5.82 18.88 -3.15
N ALA A 60 -6.70 19.67 -2.58
CA ALA A 60 -6.55 20.27 -1.25
C ALA A 60 -6.38 19.25 -0.09
N CYS A 61 -6.99 18.06 -0.22
CA CYS A 61 -6.89 17.01 0.80
C CYS A 61 -5.57 16.23 0.76
N VAL A 62 -4.81 16.26 -0.34
CA VAL A 62 -3.61 15.44 -0.52
C VAL A 62 -2.39 16.04 0.15
N ARG A 63 -1.65 15.20 0.83
CA ARG A 63 -0.32 15.48 1.39
C ARG A 63 0.65 14.40 0.93
N LEU A 64 1.72 14.77 0.26
CA LEU A 64 2.77 13.87 -0.20
C LEU A 64 3.92 13.84 0.81
N TYR A 65 4.30 12.62 1.22
CA TYR A 65 5.42 12.37 2.14
C TYR A 65 6.45 11.49 1.44
N ARG A 66 7.62 12.07 1.12
CA ARG A 66 8.74 11.34 0.52
C ARG A 66 9.61 10.75 1.60
N GLN A 67 9.18 9.64 2.19
CA GLN A 67 9.89 8.98 3.29
C GLN A 67 9.40 7.53 3.46
N TYR A 68 10.10 6.77 4.30
CA TYR A 68 9.65 5.45 4.72
C TYR A 68 8.40 5.55 5.59
N PHE A 69 7.56 4.52 5.56
CA PHE A 69 6.33 4.46 6.33
C PHE A 69 6.59 4.56 7.84
N GLU A 70 7.62 3.89 8.34
CA GLU A 70 8.03 3.93 9.74
C GLU A 70 8.39 5.36 10.18
N THR A 71 9.13 6.08 9.35
CA THR A 71 9.48 7.49 9.62
C THR A 71 8.22 8.36 9.64
N PHE A 72 7.29 8.10 8.72
CA PHE A 72 6.01 8.79 8.71
C PHE A 72 5.24 8.55 10.02
N VAL A 73 5.10 7.30 10.46
CA VAL A 73 4.40 6.96 11.71
C VAL A 73 5.03 7.66 12.91
N MET A 74 6.38 7.65 13.02
CA MET A 74 7.09 8.29 14.13
C MET A 74 6.88 9.81 14.21
N THR A 75 6.72 10.47 13.06
CA THR A 75 6.63 11.94 12.98
C THR A 75 5.19 12.43 12.85
N ASN A 76 4.26 11.57 12.46
CA ASN A 76 2.86 11.90 12.27
C ASN A 76 2.13 12.01 13.62
N ARG A 77 1.16 12.94 13.69
CA ARG A 77 0.30 13.13 14.86
C ARG A 77 -1.19 12.88 14.57
N GLN A 78 -1.49 12.52 13.32
CA GLN A 78 -2.86 12.29 12.88
C GLN A 78 -3.20 10.82 12.93
N LYS A 79 -4.47 10.52 13.21
CA LYS A 79 -5.05 9.20 13.04
C LYS A 79 -5.81 9.14 11.72
N PHE A 80 -5.96 7.92 11.18
CA PHE A 80 -6.62 7.67 9.92
C PHE A 80 -7.73 6.63 10.08
N ASN A 81 -8.82 6.83 9.37
CA ASN A 81 -9.91 5.83 9.35
C ASN A 81 -9.61 4.68 8.39
N PHE A 82 -8.71 4.91 7.45
CA PHE A 82 -8.32 3.93 6.45
C PHE A 82 -6.82 4.02 6.15
N ILE A 83 -6.15 2.89 6.15
CA ILE A 83 -4.75 2.74 5.76
C ILE A 83 -4.70 1.67 4.68
N TYR A 84 -3.98 1.92 3.59
CA TYR A 84 -3.75 0.94 2.54
C TYR A 84 -2.26 0.69 2.38
N LEU A 85 -1.86 -0.54 2.59
CA LEU A 85 -0.48 -1.02 2.54
C LEU A 85 -0.23 -1.69 1.19
N ASP A 86 0.64 -1.09 0.40
CA ASP A 86 1.09 -1.56 -0.92
C ASP A 86 2.56 -1.16 -1.08
N ALA A 87 3.44 -1.87 -0.40
CA ALA A 87 4.86 -1.58 -0.33
C ALA A 87 5.69 -2.86 -0.51
N CYS A 88 6.58 -3.21 0.45
CA CYS A 88 7.32 -4.46 0.39
C CYS A 88 6.41 -5.63 0.78
N ASN A 89 6.56 -6.76 0.08
CA ASN A 89 5.73 -7.96 0.24
C ASN A 89 6.41 -9.07 1.06
N ASP A 90 7.62 -8.83 1.61
CA ASP A 90 8.25 -9.78 2.50
C ASP A 90 7.59 -9.81 3.89
N TYR A 91 7.63 -10.98 4.53
CA TYR A 91 6.95 -11.23 5.79
C TYR A 91 7.28 -10.21 6.89
N LEU A 92 8.57 -9.87 7.07
CA LEU A 92 8.99 -8.97 8.15
C LEU A 92 8.50 -7.54 7.92
N SER A 93 8.56 -7.06 6.68
CA SER A 93 8.09 -5.73 6.32
C SER A 93 6.58 -5.60 6.49
N VAL A 94 5.81 -6.56 5.98
CA VAL A 94 4.34 -6.55 6.11
C VAL A 94 3.92 -6.59 7.58
N ARG A 95 4.54 -7.45 8.37
CA ARG A 95 4.29 -7.51 9.80
C ARG A 95 4.57 -6.18 10.50
N ASN A 96 5.73 -5.57 10.22
CA ASN A 96 6.10 -4.28 10.77
C ASN A 96 5.11 -3.17 10.36
N TYR A 97 4.66 -3.17 9.11
CA TYR A 97 3.67 -2.20 8.63
C TYR A 97 2.32 -2.36 9.34
N LEU A 98 1.88 -3.58 9.59
CA LEU A 98 0.66 -3.85 10.36
C LEU A 98 0.78 -3.33 11.80
N GLU A 99 1.87 -3.67 12.49
CA GLU A 99 2.14 -3.20 13.86
C GLU A 99 2.22 -1.65 13.91
N LYS A 100 2.90 -1.02 12.96
CA LYS A 100 2.99 0.44 12.86
C LYS A 100 1.66 1.11 12.49
N SER A 101 0.82 0.45 11.73
CA SER A 101 -0.51 0.95 11.40
C SER A 101 -1.40 1.07 12.65
N GLU A 102 -1.25 0.20 13.64
CA GLU A 102 -1.98 0.30 14.92
C GLU A 102 -1.70 1.62 15.66
N GLU A 103 -0.51 2.20 15.48
CA GLU A 103 -0.13 3.45 16.13
C GLU A 103 -0.89 4.66 15.57
N ILE A 104 -1.38 4.59 14.34
CA ILE A 104 -1.97 5.72 13.61
C ILE A 104 -3.37 5.47 13.04
N ILE A 105 -3.97 4.30 13.31
CA ILE A 105 -5.35 4.00 12.93
C ILE A 105 -6.32 4.50 14.01
N GLU A 106 -7.50 4.98 13.60
CA GLU A 106 -8.62 5.30 14.48
C GLU A 106 -9.31 4.03 14.99
N ASP A 107 -10.01 4.11 16.11
CA ASP A 107 -10.86 3.04 16.58
C ASP A 107 -11.95 2.72 15.54
N GLY A 108 -12.06 1.45 15.19
CA GLY A 108 -12.95 0.98 14.11
C GLY A 108 -12.50 1.34 12.71
N GLY A 109 -11.26 1.80 12.54
CA GLY A 109 -10.64 2.01 11.22
C GLY A 109 -10.35 0.70 10.50
N ILE A 110 -10.04 0.80 9.22
CA ILE A 110 -9.79 -0.34 8.33
C ILE A 110 -8.37 -0.27 7.78
N ILE A 111 -7.66 -1.40 7.79
CA ILE A 111 -6.38 -1.57 7.09
C ILE A 111 -6.62 -2.46 5.88
N GLY A 112 -6.33 -1.97 4.69
CA GLY A 112 -6.26 -2.72 3.45
C GLY A 112 -4.83 -3.14 3.16
N ILE A 113 -4.62 -4.36 2.71
CA ILE A 113 -3.33 -4.92 2.37
C ILE A 113 -3.39 -5.50 0.96
N ASN A 114 -2.50 -5.01 0.09
CA ASN A 114 -2.36 -5.46 -1.28
C ASN A 114 -1.69 -6.84 -1.35
N ASP A 115 -1.88 -7.53 -2.47
CA ASP A 115 -1.22 -8.80 -2.80
C ASP A 115 -1.47 -9.94 -1.79
N TYR A 116 -2.58 -9.91 -1.06
CA TYR A 116 -3.03 -11.04 -0.24
C TYR A 116 -3.57 -12.16 -1.13
N SER A 117 -2.70 -12.91 -1.75
CA SER A 117 -3.07 -13.97 -2.69
C SER A 117 -2.16 -15.18 -2.56
N ILE A 118 -2.76 -16.36 -2.55
CA ILE A 118 -2.07 -17.65 -2.62
C ILE A 118 -2.03 -18.21 -4.05
N TYR A 119 -2.57 -17.48 -5.03
CA TYR A 119 -2.62 -17.96 -6.39
C TYR A 119 -1.31 -17.72 -7.13
N GLU A 120 -0.72 -18.80 -7.65
CA GLU A 120 0.53 -18.77 -8.41
C GLU A 120 0.27 -18.27 -9.83
N ASN A 121 0.81 -17.12 -10.18
CA ASN A 121 1.07 -16.77 -11.56
C ASN A 121 2.58 -16.55 -11.76
N ASN A 122 3.22 -17.60 -12.27
CA ASN A 122 4.36 -17.59 -13.20
C ASN A 122 5.79 -17.48 -12.71
N THR A 123 6.14 -17.16 -11.47
CA THR A 123 7.54 -17.30 -11.03
C THR A 123 7.61 -17.74 -9.56
N GLU A 124 8.64 -18.51 -9.20
CA GLU A 124 8.88 -18.92 -7.80
C GLU A 124 9.03 -17.70 -6.86
N ALA A 125 9.62 -16.60 -7.35
CA ALA A 125 9.83 -15.39 -6.57
C ALA A 125 8.51 -14.70 -6.20
N THR A 126 7.62 -14.49 -7.17
CA THR A 126 6.32 -13.86 -6.93
C THR A 126 5.40 -14.69 -6.06
N THR A 127 5.46 -16.02 -6.18
CA THR A 127 4.74 -16.95 -5.31
C THR A 127 5.21 -16.84 -3.87
N LYS A 128 6.52 -16.79 -3.65
CA LYS A 128 7.10 -16.66 -2.31
C LYS A 128 6.66 -15.35 -1.64
N GLU A 129 6.80 -14.22 -2.31
CA GLU A 129 6.42 -12.91 -1.77
C GLU A 129 4.94 -12.85 -1.37
N ARG A 130 4.04 -13.31 -2.22
CA ARG A 130 2.60 -13.35 -1.91
C ARG A 130 2.27 -14.28 -0.75
N THR A 131 2.93 -15.42 -0.67
CA THR A 131 2.78 -16.32 0.48
C THR A 131 3.23 -15.64 1.77
N GLU A 132 4.29 -14.85 1.73
CA GLU A 132 4.80 -14.10 2.89
C GLU A 132 3.82 -13.03 3.36
N VAL A 133 3.12 -12.31 2.44
CA VAL A 133 2.02 -11.40 2.80
C VAL A 133 0.90 -12.15 3.52
N VAL A 134 0.44 -13.27 2.97
CA VAL A 134 -0.62 -14.09 3.57
C VAL A 134 -0.21 -14.58 4.98
N MET A 135 1.03 -15.03 5.14
CA MET A 135 1.53 -15.51 6.43
C MET A 135 1.55 -14.38 7.47
N ALA A 136 2.09 -13.20 7.11
CA ALA A 136 2.18 -12.06 8.02
C ALA A 136 0.80 -11.56 8.46
N VAL A 137 -0.13 -11.42 7.53
CA VAL A 137 -1.51 -10.98 7.83
C VAL A 137 -2.25 -12.00 8.69
N ASN A 138 -2.18 -13.29 8.36
CA ASN A 138 -2.85 -14.34 9.12
C ASN A 138 -2.29 -14.45 10.56
N GLU A 139 -0.99 -14.31 10.71
CA GLU A 139 -0.37 -14.30 12.05
C GLU A 139 -0.80 -13.07 12.84
N PHE A 140 -0.84 -11.90 12.22
CA PHE A 140 -1.31 -10.67 12.87
C PHE A 140 -2.75 -10.80 13.35
N ILE A 141 -3.67 -11.27 12.50
CA ILE A 141 -5.07 -11.48 12.84
C ILE A 141 -5.21 -12.51 14.00
N ARG A 142 -4.46 -13.59 13.95
CA ARG A 142 -4.51 -14.65 14.97
C ARG A 142 -4.05 -14.18 16.35
N ASN A 143 -3.08 -13.27 16.38
CA ASN A 143 -2.42 -12.80 17.61
C ASN A 143 -3.01 -11.50 18.17
N THR A 144 -4.02 -10.93 17.50
CA THR A 144 -4.63 -9.64 17.86
C THR A 144 -6.16 -9.72 17.81
N ASP A 145 -6.82 -8.60 18.11
CA ASP A 145 -8.28 -8.47 18.01
C ASP A 145 -8.78 -8.08 16.62
N TRP A 146 -7.88 -7.98 15.65
CA TRP A 146 -8.24 -7.69 14.26
C TRP A 146 -8.97 -8.86 13.61
N ARG A 147 -9.92 -8.55 12.73
CA ARG A 147 -10.75 -9.54 12.01
C ARG A 147 -10.80 -9.19 10.54
N VAL A 148 -10.97 -10.22 9.71
CA VAL A 148 -11.23 -10.02 8.28
C VAL A 148 -12.55 -9.28 8.13
N HIS A 149 -12.50 -8.17 7.40
CA HIS A 149 -13.67 -7.35 7.10
C HIS A 149 -14.18 -7.58 5.68
N ALA A 150 -13.27 -7.64 4.71
CA ALA A 150 -13.60 -7.82 3.30
C ALA A 150 -12.42 -8.38 2.49
N PHE A 151 -12.72 -8.91 1.31
CA PHE A 151 -11.77 -9.20 0.25
C PHE A 151 -12.18 -8.46 -1.01
N ALA A 152 -11.22 -7.92 -1.74
CA ALA A 152 -11.40 -7.44 -3.10
C ALA A 152 -10.63 -8.34 -4.05
N LEU A 153 -11.33 -8.93 -5.00
CA LEU A 153 -10.75 -9.75 -6.06
C LEU A 153 -10.75 -8.95 -7.36
N ASN A 154 -9.66 -9.02 -8.09
CA ASN A 154 -9.59 -8.48 -9.44
C ASN A 154 -9.67 -9.60 -10.50
N ASP A 155 -9.81 -9.23 -11.77
CA ASP A 155 -9.91 -10.16 -12.88
C ASP A 155 -8.66 -11.03 -13.08
N SER A 156 -7.51 -10.61 -12.52
CA SER A 156 -6.25 -11.34 -12.54
C SER A 156 -6.09 -12.34 -11.39
N LEU A 157 -7.15 -12.57 -10.60
CA LEU A 157 -7.15 -13.42 -9.41
C LEU A 157 -6.16 -12.96 -8.31
N THR A 158 -5.69 -11.72 -8.37
CA THR A 158 -5.02 -11.10 -7.23
C THR A 158 -6.08 -10.55 -6.27
N SER A 159 -5.78 -10.56 -5.01
CA SER A 159 -6.72 -10.09 -3.99
C SER A 159 -6.07 -9.15 -3.01
N ASP A 160 -6.88 -8.21 -2.54
CA ASP A 160 -6.58 -7.41 -1.37
C ASP A 160 -7.40 -7.91 -0.21
N ILE A 161 -6.85 -7.88 0.98
CA ILE A 161 -7.58 -8.14 2.21
C ILE A 161 -7.77 -6.85 3.00
N TYR A 162 -8.94 -6.69 3.57
CA TYR A 162 -9.29 -5.59 4.45
C TYR A 162 -9.58 -6.15 5.84
N ILE A 163 -8.90 -5.61 6.85
CA ILE A 163 -9.06 -6.01 8.24
C ILE A 163 -9.56 -4.84 9.09
N LYS A 164 -10.30 -5.16 10.13
CA LYS A 164 -10.90 -4.19 11.08
C LYS A 164 -10.80 -4.70 12.49
N LYS A 165 -10.60 -3.81 13.43
CA LYS A 165 -10.62 -4.09 14.86
C LYS A 165 -12.03 -3.91 15.46
#